data_5d205a6949230c2f895318d45cff5a48
#
_entry.id   5d205a6949230c2f895318d45cff5a48
#
_cell.length_a   1.000
_cell.length_b   1.000
_cell.length_c   1.000
_cell.angle_alpha   90.00
_cell.angle_beta   90.00
_cell.angle_gamma   90.00
#
_symmetry.space_group_name_H-M   'P 1'
#
loop_
_entity.id
_entity.type
_entity.pdbx_description
1 polymer ?
#
loop_
_entity_poly.entity_id
_entity_poly.type
_entity_poly.pdbx_seq_one_letter_code
_entity_poly.pdbx_strand_id
1 'polypeptide(L)'
;VPESGVLKNRAPAPRPPRTAANGTKRSRGYKADATSQETGIAETQETSAGGITAESSHPALATSVRTIILGIDYDGRIVQHDRNAPQILAREPEELLGAQLSDLTASVAQGTAAQGSTAQGNSHAVRAADGVAAVSGLLEAIRSDREASAMLTIDTRDGFRTDAVVTVHPMRAGGTSLAALALLRIPAPRAERFIDPALMRKLMLDDTFTRIGDTLDIDHLARELIDALVPHFCNAGDLLLLESLIGDDELPSHGPDGSLPLRRIALLHDRKDPAWEAAFPTGEILRYPAHTPYFQCMATGAPVLEAMISEVQASKIAKAWRRRPVAKLLSGVSMLMLPLIARGTMLGFFACTRQEGFRRFDAYDIEIGMDFAARAAVFIDNARRFSREHATALTLQRSMLPTGLSYPSSVEVKHRYLPGSKLIEVGGDWYESIALPGGRVALVVGDVAGHGVRAAVTMGRLRTAIHTLAMLELAPAESLQQLDELMHTLGDREPHFATCAYAVYDAVSGECEVAVAGHLPPLLVHPDGSNELLDVPPAPPLGIGDGEVESRQFKIEDGSLFVLYTDGLVENKGQDISDGLARLRGIFGPGSPTRPLEDLCKATLDGVYSDHQRDDIAVLIAR
;
A
#
# COMPACT_ATOMS: atom_id res chain seq x y z
N VAL A 1 -8.93 27.15 59.67
CA VAL A 1 -8.25 26.97 60.99
C VAL A 1 -8.80 25.72 61.65
N PRO A 2 -8.04 24.81 62.22
CA PRO A 2 -6.61 24.54 62.16
C PRO A 2 -6.21 23.09 61.84
N GLU A 3 -4.92 22.93 61.58
CA GLU A 3 -3.91 22.03 62.19
C GLU A 3 -4.02 20.53 61.85
N SER A 4 -3.03 19.80 61.63
CA SER A 4 -1.58 19.69 61.82
C SER A 4 -1.18 18.22 61.64
N GLY A 5 0.09 17.98 61.30
CA GLY A 5 0.83 16.77 61.66
C GLY A 5 1.46 16.01 60.48
N VAL A 6 2.61 16.32 60.02
CA VAL A 6 4.00 15.89 60.31
C VAL A 6 4.15 14.40 60.63
N LEU A 7 4.88 13.66 59.76
CA LEU A 7 6.14 12.96 60.05
C LEU A 7 6.63 12.09 58.88
N LYS A 8 7.78 12.43 58.40
CA LYS A 8 8.96 11.70 57.94
C LYS A 8 8.95 10.17 58.08
N ASN A 9 9.33 9.47 57.00
CA ASN A 9 10.45 8.52 57.10
C ASN A 9 11.10 8.27 55.73
N ARG A 10 12.41 8.51 55.71
CA ARG A 10 13.36 8.12 54.66
C ARG A 10 13.83 6.69 54.90
N ALA A 11 14.05 5.90 53.86
CA ALA A 11 15.07 4.85 53.82
C ALA A 11 15.52 4.58 52.37
N PRO A 12 16.74 4.06 52.15
CA PRO A 12 17.61 4.49 51.09
C PRO A 12 17.76 3.44 49.97
N ALA A 13 18.35 3.91 48.84
CA ALA A 13 18.68 3.14 47.62
C ALA A 13 19.82 2.13 47.86
N PRO A 14 19.86 1.00 47.15
CA PRO A 14 21.06 0.17 47.06
C PRO A 14 21.89 0.49 45.81
N ARG A 15 23.22 0.49 46.00
CA ARG A 15 24.30 0.67 45.02
C ARG A 15 24.60 -0.64 44.26
N PRO A 16 25.22 -0.52 43.08
CA PRO A 16 25.60 -1.68 42.25
C PRO A 16 26.93 -2.32 42.65
N PRO A 17 27.19 -3.58 42.34
CA PRO A 17 28.51 -4.19 42.55
C PRO A 17 29.47 -4.03 41.39
N ARG A 18 30.73 -3.94 41.76
CA ARG A 18 31.93 -3.70 40.94
C ARG A 18 32.45 -4.96 40.26
N THR A 19 32.97 -4.74 39.08
CA THR A 19 34.05 -5.36 38.32
C THR A 19 34.97 -6.36 38.99
N ALA A 20 35.31 -7.44 38.28
CA ALA A 20 36.64 -8.05 38.33
C ALA A 20 37.09 -8.45 36.90
N ALA A 21 38.33 -8.07 36.61
CA ALA A 21 39.05 -8.25 35.38
C ALA A 21 39.80 -9.59 35.39
N ASN A 22 40.15 -10.01 34.19
CA ASN A 22 41.39 -10.64 33.74
C ASN A 22 41.21 -11.87 32.88
N GLY A 23 41.88 -11.82 31.75
CA GLY A 23 42.60 -12.92 31.25
C GLY A 23 42.74 -13.00 29.72
N THR A 24 43.78 -12.36 29.25
CA THR A 24 44.48 -12.53 27.96
C THR A 24 44.56 -13.96 27.43
N LYS A 25 44.43 -14.20 26.08
CA LYS A 25 45.47 -14.59 25.13
C LYS A 25 44.99 -15.05 23.76
N ARG A 26 45.56 -14.40 22.74
CA ARG A 26 46.17 -14.87 21.48
C ARG A 26 45.40 -15.69 20.47
N SER A 27 45.08 -15.04 19.36
CA SER A 27 45.63 -15.20 17.98
C SER A 27 45.88 -16.60 17.44
N ARG A 28 45.26 -16.88 16.30
CA ARG A 28 45.91 -17.37 15.08
C ARG A 28 44.89 -17.42 13.93
N GLY A 29 45.23 -16.72 12.88
CA GLY A 29 44.60 -16.82 11.57
C GLY A 29 45.09 -18.07 10.83
N TYR A 30 44.32 -18.48 9.86
CA TYR A 30 44.82 -19.22 8.71
C TYR A 30 44.07 -18.82 7.44
N LYS A 31 44.88 -18.65 6.43
CA LYS A 31 44.57 -18.29 5.05
C LYS A 31 43.99 -19.46 4.25
N ALA A 32 43.41 -19.05 3.11
CA ALA A 32 42.94 -19.79 1.96
C ALA A 32 43.82 -20.98 1.54
N ASP A 33 43.19 -21.98 0.91
CA ASP A 33 43.62 -22.46 -0.40
C ASP A 33 42.49 -23.24 -1.12
N ALA A 34 42.43 -22.98 -2.41
CA ALA A 34 41.62 -23.65 -3.41
C ALA A 34 42.31 -24.95 -3.83
N THR A 35 41.58 -26.00 -4.14
CA THR A 35 41.89 -26.88 -5.28
C THR A 35 40.75 -27.81 -5.64
N SER A 36 40.53 -27.90 -6.92
CA SER A 36 39.70 -28.79 -7.72
C SER A 36 40.00 -30.27 -7.47
N GLN A 37 39.00 -31.14 -7.63
CA GLN A 37 39.16 -32.37 -8.44
C GLN A 37 37.81 -33.05 -8.74
N GLU A 38 37.71 -33.42 -9.99
CA GLU A 38 36.71 -34.25 -10.67
C GLU A 38 36.75 -35.72 -10.21
N THR A 39 35.69 -36.39 -10.72
CA THR A 39 35.54 -37.82 -11.06
C THR A 39 34.75 -38.69 -10.11
N GLY A 40 33.72 -39.30 -10.69
CA GLY A 40 33.57 -40.73 -10.68
C GLY A 40 32.12 -41.22 -10.66
N ILE A 41 31.68 -41.73 -11.79
CA ILE A 41 30.49 -42.53 -12.05
C ILE A 41 30.65 -43.89 -11.35
N ALA A 42 29.58 -44.41 -10.71
CA ALA A 42 29.39 -45.87 -10.57
C ALA A 42 27.91 -46.21 -10.40
N GLU A 43 27.39 -46.91 -11.38
CA GLU A 43 26.20 -47.77 -11.32
C GLU A 43 26.44 -48.96 -10.33
N THR A 44 25.40 -49.35 -9.62
CA THR A 44 25.12 -50.78 -9.29
C THR A 44 23.68 -50.98 -8.86
N GLN A 45 22.95 -51.66 -9.65
CA GLN A 45 22.05 -52.86 -9.57
C GLN A 45 21.44 -53.25 -8.22
N GLU A 46 20.12 -53.43 -8.35
CA GLU A 46 19.14 -54.36 -7.77
C GLU A 46 19.59 -55.33 -6.63
N THR A 47 18.75 -55.37 -5.59
CA THR A 47 18.21 -56.64 -5.10
C THR A 47 16.91 -56.48 -4.30
N SER A 48 16.06 -57.41 -4.54
CA SER A 48 14.67 -57.66 -4.21
C SER A 48 14.36 -57.97 -2.75
N ALA A 49 13.06 -57.85 -2.47
CA ALA A 49 12.19 -58.67 -1.64
C ALA A 49 11.97 -58.32 -0.16
N GLY A 50 10.70 -58.11 0.16
CA GLY A 50 10.16 -58.17 1.52
C GLY A 50 8.77 -57.54 1.59
N GLY A 51 7.72 -58.30 1.26
CA GLY A 51 6.33 -57.83 1.30
C GLY A 51 5.82 -57.71 2.75
N ILE A 52 5.00 -56.65 2.95
CA ILE A 52 3.96 -56.63 3.99
C ILE A 52 2.73 -56.02 3.35
N THR A 53 1.70 -56.80 3.20
CA THR A 53 0.34 -56.44 2.85
C THR A 53 -0.29 -55.65 3.98
N ALA A 54 -0.74 -54.43 3.70
CA ALA A 54 -1.79 -53.77 4.46
C ALA A 54 -2.70 -53.06 3.46
N GLU A 55 -3.83 -53.68 3.20
CA GLU A 55 -4.98 -53.06 2.57
C GLU A 55 -5.43 -51.84 3.40
N SER A 56 -5.32 -50.68 2.85
CA SER A 56 -6.17 -49.52 3.19
C SER A 56 -6.61 -48.88 1.90
N SER A 57 -7.77 -49.31 1.47
CA SER A 57 -8.53 -48.72 0.37
C SER A 57 -8.98 -47.32 0.72
N HIS A 58 -8.20 -46.31 0.29
CA HIS A 58 -8.70 -45.00 0.03
C HIS A 58 -8.56 -44.75 -1.48
N PRO A 59 -9.66 -44.47 -2.21
CA PRO A 59 -9.55 -44.04 -3.59
C PRO A 59 -8.97 -42.64 -3.56
N ALA A 60 -7.69 -42.51 -3.84
CA ALA A 60 -7.08 -41.25 -4.22
C ALA A 60 -7.78 -40.79 -5.49
N LEU A 61 -8.67 -39.84 -5.35
CA LEU A 61 -9.23 -39.03 -6.45
C LEU A 61 -8.10 -38.15 -6.99
N ALA A 62 -7.22 -38.76 -7.78
CA ALA A 62 -6.29 -38.04 -8.62
C ALA A 62 -7.12 -37.28 -9.68
N THR A 63 -7.42 -36.03 -9.43
CA THR A 63 -7.82 -35.07 -10.47
C THR A 63 -6.62 -34.86 -11.38
N SER A 64 -6.54 -35.63 -12.46
CA SER A 64 -5.45 -35.49 -13.44
C SER A 64 -5.68 -34.22 -14.26
N VAL A 65 -5.07 -33.12 -13.83
CA VAL A 65 -4.90 -31.93 -14.66
C VAL A 65 -3.74 -32.22 -15.60
N ARG A 66 -3.98 -32.16 -16.90
CA ARG A 66 -2.92 -32.26 -17.92
C ARG A 66 -2.29 -30.87 -18.04
N THR A 67 -1.03 -30.73 -17.71
CA THR A 67 -0.29 -29.49 -17.89
C THR A 67 0.64 -29.66 -19.09
N ILE A 68 0.60 -28.72 -20.02
CA ILE A 68 1.55 -28.61 -21.12
C ILE A 68 2.30 -27.29 -21.02
N ILE A 69 3.55 -27.32 -21.46
CA ILE A 69 4.44 -26.16 -21.43
C ILE A 69 4.79 -25.80 -22.89
N LEU A 70 4.52 -24.57 -23.26
CA LEU A 70 4.89 -24.02 -24.57
C LEU A 70 5.88 -22.88 -24.37
N GLY A 71 6.95 -22.85 -25.14
CA GLY A 71 7.82 -21.70 -25.30
C GLY A 71 7.26 -20.80 -26.41
N ILE A 72 7.08 -19.52 -26.13
CA ILE A 72 6.53 -18.56 -27.09
C ILE A 72 7.46 -17.36 -27.26
N ASP A 73 7.46 -16.77 -28.45
CA ASP A 73 8.16 -15.53 -28.77
C ASP A 73 7.32 -14.27 -28.41
N TYR A 74 7.88 -13.08 -28.64
CA TYR A 74 7.20 -11.80 -28.37
C TYR A 74 5.96 -11.55 -29.26
N ASP A 75 5.84 -12.27 -30.37
CA ASP A 75 4.68 -12.18 -31.26
C ASP A 75 3.64 -13.27 -30.97
N GLY A 76 3.90 -14.11 -29.95
CA GLY A 76 2.99 -15.19 -29.53
C GLY A 76 3.10 -16.45 -30.39
N ARG A 77 4.17 -16.62 -31.17
CA ARG A 77 4.43 -17.85 -31.90
C ARG A 77 5.05 -18.89 -30.98
N ILE A 78 4.59 -20.13 -31.12
CA ILE A 78 5.13 -21.27 -30.40
C ILE A 78 6.48 -21.63 -31.01
N VAL A 79 7.55 -21.43 -30.23
CA VAL A 79 8.94 -21.74 -30.64
C VAL A 79 9.45 -23.05 -30.03
N GLN A 80 8.77 -23.52 -28.97
CA GLN A 80 9.10 -24.78 -28.30
C GLN A 80 7.84 -25.36 -27.66
N HIS A 81 7.76 -26.69 -27.54
CA HIS A 81 6.70 -27.37 -26.82
C HIS A 81 7.23 -28.57 -26.05
N ASP A 82 6.53 -28.96 -24.97
CA ASP A 82 6.84 -30.20 -24.26
C ASP A 82 6.41 -31.45 -25.07
N ARG A 83 6.86 -32.62 -24.61
CA ARG A 83 6.62 -33.89 -25.29
C ARG A 83 5.13 -34.27 -25.39
N ASN A 84 4.30 -33.75 -24.48
CA ASN A 84 2.90 -34.14 -24.36
C ASN A 84 1.97 -33.19 -25.15
N ALA A 85 2.43 -32.00 -25.48
CA ALA A 85 1.63 -30.97 -26.16
C ALA A 85 0.99 -31.45 -27.47
N PRO A 86 1.72 -32.15 -28.41
CA PRO A 86 1.14 -32.64 -29.65
C PRO A 86 -0.02 -33.61 -29.43
N GLN A 87 0.14 -34.50 -28.44
CA GLN A 87 -0.90 -35.51 -28.17
C GLN A 87 -2.14 -34.91 -27.51
N ILE A 88 -1.98 -33.95 -26.63
CA ILE A 88 -3.08 -33.32 -25.90
C ILE A 88 -3.85 -32.34 -26.80
N LEU A 89 -3.13 -31.57 -27.64
CA LEU A 89 -3.72 -30.55 -28.53
C LEU A 89 -4.17 -31.11 -29.85
N ALA A 90 -3.99 -32.39 -30.13
CA ALA A 90 -4.32 -33.08 -31.37
C ALA A 90 -3.69 -32.42 -32.61
N ARG A 91 -2.45 -32.00 -32.49
CA ARG A 91 -1.69 -31.40 -33.59
C ARG A 91 -0.36 -32.11 -33.78
N GLU A 92 0.12 -32.19 -34.99
CA GLU A 92 1.46 -32.71 -35.23
C GLU A 92 2.52 -31.73 -34.68
N PRO A 93 3.68 -32.22 -34.23
CA PRO A 93 4.75 -31.37 -33.64
C PRO A 93 5.17 -30.24 -34.60
N GLU A 94 5.17 -30.51 -35.89
CA GLU A 94 5.55 -29.55 -36.94
C GLU A 94 4.48 -28.46 -37.16
N GLU A 95 3.22 -28.75 -36.84
CA GLU A 95 2.10 -27.80 -36.91
C GLU A 95 2.03 -26.91 -35.68
N LEU A 96 2.57 -27.37 -34.54
CA LEU A 96 2.65 -26.55 -33.34
C LEU A 96 3.78 -25.54 -33.39
N LEU A 97 4.93 -25.91 -33.95
CA LEU A 97 6.06 -25.01 -34.12
C LEU A 97 5.75 -23.93 -35.16
N GLY A 98 5.80 -22.67 -34.78
CA GLY A 98 5.47 -21.51 -35.58
C GLY A 98 4.00 -21.11 -35.58
N ALA A 99 3.09 -21.94 -35.03
CA ALA A 99 1.69 -21.57 -34.83
C ALA A 99 1.55 -20.42 -33.84
N GLN A 100 0.54 -19.58 -33.98
CA GLN A 100 0.20 -18.55 -33.04
C GLN A 100 -0.52 -19.14 -31.81
N LEU A 101 -0.33 -18.59 -30.66
CA LEU A 101 -1.07 -18.96 -29.45
C LEU A 101 -2.60 -18.81 -29.64
N SER A 102 -3.01 -17.85 -30.47
CA SER A 102 -4.40 -17.66 -30.91
C SER A 102 -4.95 -18.81 -31.76
N ASP A 103 -4.09 -19.53 -32.45
CA ASP A 103 -4.52 -20.67 -33.33
C ASP A 103 -4.89 -21.90 -32.47
N LEU A 104 -4.54 -21.91 -31.19
CA LEU A 104 -4.97 -22.93 -30.27
C LEU A 104 -6.39 -22.68 -29.76
N THR A 105 -6.92 -21.47 -29.92
CA THR A 105 -8.30 -21.13 -29.55
C THR A 105 -9.26 -21.69 -30.62
N ALA A 106 -10.38 -22.25 -30.17
CA ALA A 106 -11.37 -22.83 -31.03
C ALA A 106 -11.82 -21.83 -32.12
N SER A 107 -11.54 -22.13 -33.39
CA SER A 107 -12.01 -21.32 -34.51
C SER A 107 -13.53 -21.46 -34.68
N VAL A 108 -14.23 -20.34 -34.84
CA VAL A 108 -15.62 -20.35 -35.31
C VAL A 108 -15.61 -20.84 -36.74
N ALA A 109 -15.92 -22.11 -36.95
CA ALA A 109 -16.13 -22.64 -38.30
C ALA A 109 -17.20 -21.78 -38.99
N GLN A 110 -16.84 -21.18 -40.16
CA GLN A 110 -17.79 -20.63 -41.12
C GLN A 110 -18.59 -21.80 -41.70
N GLY A 111 -19.62 -22.23 -40.99
CA GLY A 111 -20.58 -23.23 -41.46
C GLY A 111 -21.61 -22.52 -42.31
N THR A 112 -21.71 -22.96 -43.60
CA THR A 112 -22.76 -22.69 -44.59
C THR A 112 -24.13 -22.58 -43.92
N ALA A 113 -24.82 -21.52 -44.27
CA ALA A 113 -26.20 -21.22 -43.88
C ALA A 113 -27.15 -22.38 -44.21
N ALA A 114 -27.68 -23.04 -43.19
CA ALA A 114 -28.94 -23.77 -43.23
C ALA A 114 -29.94 -23.01 -42.34
N GLN A 115 -30.99 -22.56 -42.99
CA GLN A 115 -32.13 -21.86 -42.43
C GLN A 115 -32.82 -22.69 -41.36
N GLY A 116 -33.08 -22.09 -40.18
CA GLY A 116 -34.08 -22.58 -39.24
C GLY A 116 -33.62 -22.61 -37.80
N SER A 117 -34.07 -21.64 -37.06
CA SER A 117 -34.18 -21.55 -35.57
C SER A 117 -33.43 -20.38 -34.96
N THR A 118 -34.20 -19.34 -34.75
CA THR A 118 -33.91 -18.17 -33.92
C THR A 118 -33.83 -18.59 -32.47
N ALA A 119 -32.66 -18.47 -31.81
CA ALA A 119 -32.44 -18.20 -30.39
C ALA A 119 -31.09 -18.66 -29.76
N GLN A 120 -30.10 -19.05 -30.56
CA GLN A 120 -28.79 -19.49 -30.03
C GLN A 120 -27.56 -18.83 -30.64
N GLY A 121 -27.72 -17.79 -31.46
CA GLY A 121 -26.62 -17.19 -32.24
C GLY A 121 -25.68 -16.25 -31.51
N ASN A 122 -26.00 -15.75 -30.34
CA ASN A 122 -25.21 -14.68 -29.67
C ASN A 122 -24.14 -15.17 -28.70
N SER A 123 -24.22 -16.39 -28.17
CA SER A 123 -23.26 -16.85 -27.16
C SER A 123 -21.91 -17.31 -27.72
N HIS A 124 -21.87 -17.79 -28.98
CA HIS A 124 -20.64 -18.27 -29.61
C HIS A 124 -19.78 -17.14 -30.21
N ALA A 125 -20.41 -16.10 -30.73
CA ALA A 125 -19.69 -14.93 -31.26
C ALA A 125 -19.05 -14.09 -30.17
N VAL A 126 -19.69 -13.99 -29.02
CA VAL A 126 -19.16 -13.30 -27.82
C VAL A 126 -17.95 -14.06 -27.26
N ARG A 127 -18.02 -15.40 -27.13
CA ARG A 127 -16.90 -16.21 -26.63
C ARG A 127 -15.66 -16.20 -27.54
N ALA A 128 -15.82 -16.11 -28.87
CA ALA A 128 -14.71 -16.02 -29.80
C ALA A 128 -14.01 -14.64 -29.74
N ALA A 129 -14.77 -13.58 -29.53
CA ALA A 129 -14.22 -12.23 -29.30
C ALA A 129 -13.45 -12.14 -27.97
N ASP A 130 -13.94 -12.82 -26.94
CA ASP A 130 -13.30 -12.89 -25.63
C ASP A 130 -11.94 -13.64 -25.69
N GLY A 131 -11.83 -14.71 -26.47
CA GLY A 131 -10.59 -15.49 -26.64
C GLY A 131 -9.46 -14.69 -27.32
N VAL A 132 -9.76 -13.90 -28.34
CA VAL A 132 -8.78 -13.05 -29.01
C VAL A 132 -8.32 -11.90 -28.11
N ALA A 133 -9.23 -11.31 -27.35
CA ALA A 133 -8.89 -10.28 -26.38
C ALA A 133 -8.02 -10.85 -25.24
N ALA A 134 -8.32 -12.06 -24.78
CA ALA A 134 -7.54 -12.74 -23.74
C ALA A 134 -6.11 -13.03 -24.21
N VAL A 135 -5.91 -13.55 -25.44
CA VAL A 135 -4.57 -13.76 -26.01
C VAL A 135 -3.82 -12.44 -26.18
N SER A 136 -4.50 -11.39 -26.63
CA SER A 136 -3.88 -10.05 -26.76
C SER A 136 -3.39 -9.52 -25.42
N GLY A 137 -4.15 -9.72 -24.35
CA GLY A 137 -3.75 -9.37 -22.98
C GLY A 137 -2.53 -10.15 -22.47
N LEU A 138 -2.46 -11.47 -22.79
CA LEU A 138 -1.29 -12.29 -22.46
C LEU A 138 -0.03 -11.81 -23.20
N LEU A 139 -0.15 -11.44 -24.48
CA LEU A 139 0.98 -10.94 -25.29
C LEU A 139 1.45 -9.55 -24.82
N GLU A 140 0.55 -8.70 -24.40
CA GLU A 140 0.89 -7.41 -23.80
C GLU A 140 1.63 -7.57 -22.47
N ALA A 141 1.22 -8.52 -21.64
CA ALA A 141 1.91 -8.85 -20.40
C ALA A 141 3.34 -9.35 -20.66
N ILE A 142 3.55 -10.21 -21.67
CA ILE A 142 4.90 -10.66 -22.06
C ILE A 142 5.78 -9.47 -22.50
N ARG A 143 5.25 -8.57 -23.33
CA ARG A 143 5.99 -7.38 -23.78
C ARG A 143 6.31 -6.42 -22.65
N SER A 144 5.48 -6.41 -21.60
CA SER A 144 5.65 -5.59 -20.39
C SER A 144 6.42 -6.30 -19.28
N ASP A 145 7.02 -7.47 -19.56
CA ASP A 145 7.79 -8.30 -18.60
C ASP A 145 6.97 -8.65 -17.33
N ARG A 146 5.67 -8.94 -17.49
CA ARG A 146 4.74 -9.27 -16.42
C ARG A 146 4.13 -10.65 -16.61
N GLU A 147 3.94 -11.37 -15.50
CA GLU A 147 3.15 -12.60 -15.49
C GLU A 147 1.66 -12.28 -15.68
N ALA A 148 0.96 -13.09 -16.44
CA ALA A 148 -0.48 -12.98 -16.63
C ALA A 148 -1.12 -14.34 -16.87
N SER A 149 -2.39 -14.46 -16.49
CA SER A 149 -3.21 -15.64 -16.74
C SER A 149 -4.51 -15.28 -17.44
N ALA A 150 -4.93 -16.15 -18.35
CA ALA A 150 -6.22 -16.03 -19.03
C ALA A 150 -6.86 -17.39 -19.24
N MET A 151 -8.17 -17.43 -19.35
CA MET A 151 -8.91 -18.62 -19.72
C MET A 151 -9.12 -18.65 -21.23
N LEU A 152 -8.68 -19.73 -21.88
CA LEU A 152 -8.83 -19.95 -23.33
C LEU A 152 -9.61 -21.23 -23.58
N THR A 153 -10.59 -21.18 -24.45
CA THR A 153 -11.26 -22.40 -24.95
C THR A 153 -10.43 -23.00 -26.07
N ILE A 154 -9.89 -24.19 -25.85
CA ILE A 154 -9.03 -24.91 -26.79
C ILE A 154 -9.71 -26.18 -27.32
N ASP A 155 -9.34 -26.60 -28.52
CA ASP A 155 -9.74 -27.87 -29.10
C ASP A 155 -8.73 -28.96 -28.71
N THR A 156 -9.23 -30.07 -28.14
CA THR A 156 -8.42 -31.24 -27.75
C THR A 156 -8.60 -32.41 -28.69
N ARG A 157 -7.69 -33.39 -28.63
CA ARG A 157 -7.67 -34.58 -29.51
C ARG A 157 -8.98 -35.35 -29.52
N ASP A 158 -9.72 -35.31 -28.45
CA ASP A 158 -10.99 -36.04 -28.31
C ASP A 158 -12.15 -35.31 -29.00
N GLY A 159 -11.89 -34.25 -29.77
CA GLY A 159 -12.88 -33.44 -30.46
C GLY A 159 -13.72 -32.56 -29.55
N PHE A 160 -13.36 -32.48 -28.28
CA PHE A 160 -14.05 -31.64 -27.30
C PHE A 160 -13.39 -30.27 -27.17
N ARG A 161 -14.22 -29.25 -27.04
CA ARG A 161 -13.81 -27.91 -26.64
C ARG A 161 -13.71 -27.88 -25.13
N THR A 162 -12.56 -27.46 -24.62
CA THR A 162 -12.31 -27.38 -23.18
C THR A 162 -11.71 -26.04 -22.82
N ASP A 163 -12.08 -25.53 -21.65
CA ASP A 163 -11.52 -24.30 -21.13
C ASP A 163 -10.22 -24.63 -20.41
N ALA A 164 -9.12 -24.05 -20.90
CA ALA A 164 -7.78 -24.18 -20.34
C ALA A 164 -7.35 -22.87 -19.70
N VAL A 165 -6.73 -22.93 -18.54
CA VAL A 165 -6.05 -21.79 -17.93
C VAL A 165 -4.66 -21.69 -18.54
N VAL A 166 -4.36 -20.58 -19.20
CA VAL A 166 -3.04 -20.28 -19.76
C VAL A 166 -2.38 -19.22 -18.91
N THR A 167 -1.25 -19.57 -18.32
CA THR A 167 -0.40 -18.63 -17.56
C THR A 167 0.89 -18.41 -18.32
N VAL A 168 1.26 -17.16 -18.56
CA VAL A 168 2.51 -16.79 -19.24
C VAL A 168 3.51 -16.23 -18.23
N HIS A 169 4.73 -16.78 -18.28
CA HIS A 169 5.86 -16.35 -17.46
C HIS A 169 6.94 -15.77 -18.37
N PRO A 170 7.15 -14.45 -18.43
CA PRO A 170 8.21 -13.83 -19.21
C PRO A 170 9.59 -14.38 -18.86
N MET A 171 10.45 -14.57 -19.85
CA MET A 171 11.80 -15.07 -19.66
C MET A 171 12.83 -14.05 -20.12
N ARG A 172 13.77 -13.71 -19.22
CA ARG A 172 14.93 -12.85 -19.52
C ARG A 172 16.10 -13.72 -19.97
N ALA A 173 16.06 -14.23 -21.17
CA ALA A 173 17.20 -14.96 -21.74
C ALA A 173 17.84 -14.12 -22.84
N GLY A 174 19.04 -13.61 -22.61
CA GLY A 174 19.81 -12.91 -23.62
C GLY A 174 20.15 -13.85 -24.80
N GLY A 175 19.65 -13.50 -25.99
CA GLY A 175 20.05 -14.14 -27.26
C GLY A 175 19.20 -15.32 -27.75
N THR A 176 18.08 -15.63 -27.13
CA THR A 176 17.14 -16.66 -27.60
C THR A 176 15.86 -16.05 -28.16
N SER A 177 15.23 -16.72 -29.15
CA SER A 177 13.92 -16.34 -29.68
C SER A 177 12.76 -16.60 -28.70
N LEU A 178 13.04 -17.16 -27.53
CA LEU A 178 12.07 -17.50 -26.50
C LEU A 178 11.80 -16.27 -25.61
N ALA A 179 10.57 -15.76 -25.63
CA ALA A 179 10.15 -14.60 -24.85
C ALA A 179 9.45 -14.97 -23.54
N ALA A 180 8.69 -16.07 -23.51
CA ALA A 180 7.97 -16.52 -22.33
C ALA A 180 7.71 -18.03 -22.35
N LEU A 181 7.43 -18.60 -21.17
CA LEU A 181 6.82 -19.92 -21.03
C LEU A 181 5.33 -19.76 -20.79
N ALA A 182 4.51 -20.41 -21.61
CA ALA A 182 3.08 -20.52 -21.42
C ALA A 182 2.75 -21.90 -20.82
N LEU A 183 2.20 -21.91 -19.61
CA LEU A 183 1.69 -23.09 -18.96
C LEU A 183 0.19 -23.22 -19.26
N LEU A 184 -0.19 -24.24 -20.01
CA LEU A 184 -1.59 -24.54 -20.28
C LEU A 184 -2.03 -25.68 -19.33
N ARG A 185 -2.96 -25.39 -18.44
CA ARG A 185 -3.59 -26.37 -17.55
C ARG A 185 -4.93 -26.78 -18.13
N ILE A 186 -4.99 -28.00 -18.66
CA ILE A 186 -6.14 -28.55 -19.34
C ILE A 186 -6.78 -29.59 -18.44
N PRO A 187 -8.06 -29.48 -18.09
CA PRO A 187 -8.79 -30.53 -17.39
C PRO A 187 -8.76 -31.84 -18.21
N ALA A 188 -8.47 -32.97 -17.57
CA ALA A 188 -8.54 -34.26 -18.26
C ALA A 188 -9.99 -34.56 -18.67
N PRO A 189 -10.25 -35.13 -19.87
CA PRO A 189 -11.59 -35.48 -20.27
C PRO A 189 -12.14 -36.58 -19.37
N ARG A 190 -13.15 -36.25 -18.58
CA ARG A 190 -14.03 -37.24 -17.95
C ARG A 190 -15.27 -37.42 -18.82
N ALA A 191 -15.65 -38.67 -19.02
CA ALA A 191 -16.99 -39.03 -19.47
C ALA A 191 -18.00 -38.53 -18.42
N GLU A 192 -18.49 -37.35 -18.61
CA GLU A 192 -19.49 -36.56 -17.90
C GLU A 192 -18.92 -35.22 -17.39
N ARG A 193 -19.55 -34.17 -17.90
CA ARG A 193 -19.27 -32.76 -17.60
C ARG A 193 -19.46 -32.44 -16.11
N PHE A 194 -18.42 -32.58 -15.31
CA PHE A 194 -18.32 -31.85 -14.05
C PHE A 194 -16.96 -31.15 -14.02
N ILE A 195 -16.94 -29.88 -14.41
CA ILE A 195 -15.91 -28.96 -13.92
C ILE A 195 -16.04 -29.08 -12.40
N ASP A 196 -14.97 -29.55 -11.72
CA ASP A 196 -14.99 -29.63 -10.27
C ASP A 196 -15.24 -28.21 -9.73
N PRO A 197 -16.42 -27.97 -9.14
CA PRO A 197 -16.75 -26.63 -8.66
C PRO A 197 -15.75 -26.10 -7.62
N ALA A 198 -14.99 -26.99 -7.01
CA ALA A 198 -13.98 -26.67 -6.04
C ALA A 198 -12.68 -26.16 -6.68
N LEU A 199 -12.25 -26.78 -7.81
CA LEU A 199 -11.12 -26.28 -8.57
C LEU A 199 -11.41 -24.88 -9.15
N MET A 200 -12.63 -24.65 -9.67
CA MET A 200 -13.04 -23.33 -10.15
C MET A 200 -13.03 -22.28 -9.04
N ARG A 201 -13.53 -22.64 -7.85
CA ARG A 201 -13.46 -21.73 -6.68
C ARG A 201 -12.02 -21.39 -6.32
N LYS A 202 -11.13 -22.40 -6.27
CA LYS A 202 -9.71 -22.16 -6.00
C LYS A 202 -9.07 -21.23 -7.02
N LEU A 203 -9.32 -21.46 -8.32
CA LEU A 203 -8.76 -20.63 -9.39
C LEU A 203 -9.30 -19.18 -9.32
N MET A 204 -10.58 -19.00 -9.01
CA MET A 204 -11.16 -17.66 -8.85
C MET A 204 -10.57 -16.92 -7.65
N LEU A 205 -10.33 -17.63 -6.53
CA LEU A 205 -9.70 -17.03 -5.36
C LEU A 205 -8.22 -16.72 -5.60
N ASP A 206 -7.51 -17.56 -6.35
CA ASP A 206 -6.11 -17.32 -6.74
C ASP A 206 -5.97 -16.09 -7.66
N ASP A 207 -6.89 -15.92 -8.64
CA ASP A 207 -6.92 -14.76 -9.55
C ASP A 207 -7.14 -13.44 -8.77
N THR A 208 -7.89 -13.49 -7.71
CA THR A 208 -8.16 -12.32 -6.88
C THR A 208 -6.89 -11.73 -6.28
N PHE A 209 -5.96 -12.56 -5.80
CA PHE A 209 -4.71 -12.08 -5.19
C PHE A 209 -3.75 -11.42 -6.18
N THR A 210 -3.88 -11.69 -7.47
CA THR A 210 -3.11 -10.95 -8.50
C THR A 210 -3.62 -9.53 -8.69
N ARG A 211 -4.86 -9.25 -8.29
CA ARG A 211 -5.54 -7.96 -8.42
C ARG A 211 -5.49 -7.11 -7.14
N ILE A 212 -5.46 -7.75 -5.97
CA ILE A 212 -5.48 -7.09 -4.64
C ILE A 212 -4.14 -6.41 -4.28
N GLY A 213 -3.09 -6.52 -5.11
CA GLY A 213 -1.72 -6.10 -4.74
C GLY A 213 -1.46 -4.60 -4.60
N ASP A 214 -2.36 -3.72 -5.00
CA ASP A 214 -2.05 -2.30 -5.22
C ASP A 214 -2.53 -1.36 -4.11
N THR A 215 -3.30 -1.85 -3.12
CA THR A 215 -3.81 -0.97 -2.05
C THR A 215 -3.26 -1.33 -0.67
N LEU A 216 -2.88 -0.30 0.08
CA LEU A 216 -2.47 -0.39 1.48
C LEU A 216 -3.55 0.15 2.44
N ASP A 217 -4.71 0.52 1.91
CA ASP A 217 -5.89 0.90 2.69
C ASP A 217 -6.65 -0.36 3.14
N ILE A 218 -6.76 -0.54 4.46
CA ILE A 218 -7.39 -1.74 5.06
C ILE A 218 -8.86 -1.84 4.69
N ASP A 219 -9.60 -0.72 4.61
CA ASP A 219 -11.02 -0.71 4.30
C ASP A 219 -11.27 -1.06 2.83
N HIS A 220 -10.40 -0.59 1.93
CA HIS A 220 -10.44 -0.95 0.52
C HIS A 220 -10.07 -2.42 0.32
N LEU A 221 -8.98 -2.87 0.92
CA LEU A 221 -8.50 -4.25 0.90
C LEU A 221 -9.57 -5.22 1.43
N ALA A 222 -10.22 -4.86 2.53
CA ALA A 222 -11.28 -5.67 3.14
C ALA A 222 -12.47 -5.88 2.19
N ARG A 223 -12.88 -4.84 1.47
CA ARG A 223 -13.95 -4.93 0.46
C ARG A 223 -13.56 -5.83 -0.70
N GLU A 224 -12.36 -5.68 -1.25
CA GLU A 224 -11.86 -6.54 -2.34
C GLU A 224 -11.76 -8.01 -1.92
N LEU A 225 -11.32 -8.29 -0.68
CA LEU A 225 -11.26 -9.64 -0.15
C LEU A 225 -12.65 -10.27 0.01
N ILE A 226 -13.64 -9.50 0.45
CA ILE A 226 -15.02 -9.99 0.58
C ILE A 226 -15.69 -10.13 -0.79
N ASP A 227 -15.45 -9.21 -1.74
CA ASP A 227 -15.93 -9.31 -3.12
C ASP A 227 -15.40 -10.58 -3.82
N ALA A 228 -14.21 -11.02 -3.47
CA ALA A 228 -13.65 -12.29 -3.96
C ALA A 228 -14.39 -13.52 -3.43
N LEU A 229 -14.83 -13.48 -2.18
CA LEU A 229 -15.53 -14.61 -1.55
C LEU A 229 -17.01 -14.69 -1.97
N VAL A 230 -17.67 -13.55 -2.22
CA VAL A 230 -19.08 -13.47 -2.56
C VAL A 230 -19.24 -13.07 -4.04
N PRO A 231 -20.02 -13.80 -4.85
CA PRO A 231 -20.87 -14.95 -4.51
C PRO A 231 -20.19 -16.32 -4.69
N HIS A 232 -18.91 -16.38 -5.03
CA HIS A 232 -18.27 -17.59 -5.56
C HIS A 232 -18.00 -18.66 -4.51
N PHE A 233 -17.60 -18.24 -3.31
CA PHE A 233 -17.31 -19.13 -2.20
C PHE A 233 -18.45 -19.22 -1.19
N CYS A 234 -19.17 -18.12 -0.94
CA CYS A 234 -20.27 -18.03 0.02
C CYS A 234 -21.35 -17.07 -0.46
N ASN A 235 -22.54 -17.11 0.15
CA ASN A 235 -23.65 -16.18 -0.14
C ASN A 235 -23.50 -14.87 0.62
N ALA A 236 -22.98 -14.94 1.85
CA ALA A 236 -22.62 -13.76 2.60
C ALA A 236 -21.24 -13.98 3.23
N GLY A 237 -20.40 -12.98 3.11
CA GLY A 237 -19.07 -12.88 3.68
C GLY A 237 -18.96 -11.70 4.61
N ASP A 238 -18.34 -11.91 5.76
CA ASP A 238 -18.10 -10.92 6.80
C ASP A 238 -16.63 -10.95 7.19
N LEU A 239 -15.96 -9.79 7.19
CA LEU A 239 -14.58 -9.65 7.65
C LEU A 239 -14.57 -8.87 8.96
N LEU A 240 -14.06 -9.52 9.98
CA LEU A 240 -13.87 -8.92 11.30
C LEU A 240 -12.39 -8.91 11.66
N LEU A 241 -11.90 -7.76 12.07
CA LEU A 241 -10.52 -7.58 12.53
C LEU A 241 -10.53 -7.13 14.01
N LEU A 242 -9.46 -7.44 14.73
CA LEU A 242 -9.25 -6.94 16.07
C LEU A 242 -9.29 -5.41 16.07
N GLU A 243 -9.99 -4.83 17.05
CA GLU A 243 -10.10 -3.37 17.21
C GLU A 243 -8.71 -2.71 17.37
N SER A 244 -7.81 -3.38 18.08
CA SER A 244 -6.42 -2.93 18.26
C SER A 244 -5.58 -2.90 16.97
N LEU A 245 -6.07 -3.52 15.88
CA LEU A 245 -5.41 -3.43 14.57
C LEU A 245 -5.69 -2.13 13.84
N ILE A 246 -6.84 -1.52 14.13
CA ILE A 246 -7.36 -0.35 13.41
C ILE A 246 -7.05 0.92 14.21
N GLY A 247 -6.95 0.80 15.54
CA GLY A 247 -6.48 1.86 16.43
C GLY A 247 -4.96 1.88 16.55
N ASP A 248 -4.45 2.88 17.28
CA ASP A 248 -3.02 3.02 17.60
C ASP A 248 -2.55 2.06 18.72
N ASP A 249 -3.42 1.15 19.16
CA ASP A 249 -3.13 0.24 20.25
C ASP A 249 -2.11 -0.85 19.84
N GLU A 250 -1.29 -1.29 20.80
CA GLU A 250 -0.41 -2.43 20.59
C GLU A 250 -1.22 -3.72 20.42
N LEU A 251 -0.78 -4.56 19.48
CA LEU A 251 -1.34 -5.90 19.35
C LEU A 251 -1.14 -6.67 20.65
N PRO A 252 -2.13 -7.49 21.03
CA PRO A 252 -1.98 -8.37 22.18
C PRO A 252 -0.75 -9.27 21.97
N SER A 253 0.17 -9.22 22.90
CA SER A 253 1.40 -10.06 22.90
C SER A 253 1.12 -11.53 23.20
N HIS A 254 -0.13 -11.89 23.43
CA HIS A 254 -0.60 -13.24 23.75
C HIS A 254 -1.25 -13.88 22.53
N GLY A 255 -1.23 -15.22 22.48
CA GLY A 255 -1.84 -16.02 21.41
C GLY A 255 -3.35 -15.77 21.24
N PRO A 256 -4.05 -16.63 20.45
CA PRO A 256 -5.47 -16.47 20.18
C PRO A 256 -6.31 -16.27 21.43
N ASP A 257 -7.11 -15.20 21.46
CA ASP A 257 -8.01 -14.88 22.59
C ASP A 257 -9.38 -14.46 22.06
N GLY A 258 -10.40 -15.27 22.37
CA GLY A 258 -11.78 -15.04 21.96
C GLY A 258 -12.48 -13.88 22.66
N SER A 259 -11.89 -13.29 23.71
CA SER A 259 -12.50 -12.19 24.49
C SER A 259 -12.22 -10.80 23.93
N LEU A 260 -11.31 -10.69 22.96
CA LEU A 260 -10.88 -9.42 22.38
C LEU A 260 -12.00 -8.76 21.56
N PRO A 261 -12.09 -7.43 21.55
CA PRO A 261 -13.05 -6.72 20.71
C PRO A 261 -12.65 -6.80 19.25
N LEU A 262 -13.64 -7.01 18.39
CA LEU A 262 -13.50 -7.09 16.94
C LEU A 262 -14.34 -5.99 16.31
N ARG A 263 -13.83 -5.37 15.24
CA ARG A 263 -14.59 -4.46 14.39
C ARG A 263 -14.95 -5.16 13.10
N ARG A 264 -16.20 -5.01 12.67
CA ARG A 264 -16.66 -5.46 11.35
C ARG A 264 -16.19 -4.46 10.31
N ILE A 265 -15.29 -4.88 9.41
CA ILE A 265 -14.69 -4.01 8.40
C ILE A 265 -15.49 -4.06 7.10
N ALA A 266 -15.92 -5.25 6.69
CA ALA A 266 -16.68 -5.42 5.47
C ALA A 266 -17.73 -6.53 5.63
N LEU A 267 -18.89 -6.33 5.01
CA LEU A 267 -19.95 -7.32 4.87
C LEU A 267 -20.50 -7.23 3.46
N LEU A 268 -20.66 -8.37 2.80
CA LEU A 268 -21.36 -8.46 1.51
C LEU A 268 -22.29 -9.66 1.50
N HIS A 269 -23.46 -9.50 0.88
CA HIS A 269 -24.43 -10.55 0.60
C HIS A 269 -24.73 -10.58 -0.90
N ASP A 270 -24.78 -11.78 -1.52
CA ASP A 270 -24.92 -11.96 -2.97
C ASP A 270 -26.17 -11.28 -3.57
N ARG A 271 -27.26 -11.23 -2.82
CA ARG A 271 -28.53 -10.59 -3.19
C ARG A 271 -28.67 -9.16 -2.70
N LYS A 272 -27.65 -8.61 -2.04
CA LYS A 272 -27.69 -7.27 -1.43
C LYS A 272 -28.94 -7.08 -0.54
N ASP A 273 -29.30 -8.11 0.23
CA ASP A 273 -30.45 -8.07 1.13
C ASP A 273 -30.19 -7.08 2.28
N PRO A 274 -30.95 -5.97 2.38
CA PRO A 274 -30.74 -4.95 3.41
C PRO A 274 -30.95 -5.46 4.83
N ALA A 275 -31.60 -6.63 5.01
CA ALA A 275 -31.74 -7.25 6.31
C ALA A 275 -30.40 -7.71 6.90
N TRP A 276 -29.44 -8.08 6.06
CA TRP A 276 -28.10 -8.44 6.50
C TRP A 276 -27.35 -7.21 7.01
N GLU A 277 -27.33 -6.12 6.27
CA GLU A 277 -26.66 -4.89 6.67
C GLU A 277 -27.28 -4.29 7.94
N ALA A 278 -28.60 -4.31 8.05
CA ALA A 278 -29.31 -3.88 9.25
C ALA A 278 -29.02 -4.77 10.48
N ALA A 279 -28.84 -6.10 10.26
CA ALA A 279 -28.51 -7.04 11.33
C ALA A 279 -27.03 -7.03 11.71
N PHE A 280 -26.15 -6.71 10.76
CA PHE A 280 -24.69 -6.78 10.90
C PHE A 280 -24.03 -5.50 10.34
N PRO A 281 -24.22 -4.33 10.94
CA PRO A 281 -23.71 -3.07 10.39
C PRO A 281 -22.17 -3.05 10.35
N THR A 282 -21.63 -2.53 9.25
CA THR A 282 -20.19 -2.27 9.09
C THR A 282 -19.74 -1.19 10.09
N GLY A 283 -18.53 -1.30 10.60
CA GLY A 283 -17.96 -0.41 11.62
C GLY A 283 -18.33 -0.77 13.06
N GLU A 284 -19.21 -1.76 13.28
CA GLU A 284 -19.62 -2.19 14.60
C GLU A 284 -18.49 -2.90 15.35
N ILE A 285 -18.32 -2.54 16.64
CA ILE A 285 -17.37 -3.21 17.54
C ILE A 285 -18.14 -4.24 18.38
N LEU A 286 -17.65 -5.48 18.32
CA LEU A 286 -18.31 -6.65 18.90
C LEU A 286 -17.37 -7.42 19.84
N ARG A 287 -17.95 -8.01 20.89
CA ARG A 287 -17.34 -9.06 21.69
C ARG A 287 -18.22 -10.29 21.64
N TYR A 288 -17.68 -11.41 21.27
CA TYR A 288 -18.49 -12.62 21.11
C TYR A 288 -18.53 -13.43 22.42
N PRO A 289 -19.71 -13.94 22.82
CA PRO A 289 -19.83 -14.83 23.97
C PRO A 289 -19.04 -16.14 23.80
N ALA A 290 -18.45 -16.66 24.87
CA ALA A 290 -17.57 -17.83 24.86
C ALA A 290 -18.15 -19.11 24.25
N HIS A 291 -19.48 -19.23 24.17
CA HIS A 291 -20.17 -20.41 23.60
C HIS A 291 -20.51 -20.25 22.10
N THR A 292 -20.00 -19.22 21.45
CA THR A 292 -20.27 -18.99 20.02
C THR A 292 -19.16 -19.55 19.15
N PRO A 293 -19.44 -19.97 17.90
CA PRO A 293 -18.45 -20.38 16.94
C PRO A 293 -17.42 -19.28 16.65
N TYR A 294 -17.82 -18.03 16.68
CA TYR A 294 -16.97 -16.86 16.51
C TYR A 294 -15.88 -16.76 17.60
N PHE A 295 -16.29 -16.91 18.88
CA PHE A 295 -15.35 -16.96 19.99
C PHE A 295 -14.39 -18.13 19.86
N GLN A 296 -14.90 -19.32 19.49
CA GLN A 296 -14.10 -20.51 19.33
C GLN A 296 -13.02 -20.33 18.27
N CYS A 297 -13.34 -19.76 17.12
CA CYS A 297 -12.37 -19.46 16.07
C CYS A 297 -11.25 -18.53 16.58
N MET A 298 -11.61 -17.46 17.27
CA MET A 298 -10.64 -16.52 17.86
C MET A 298 -9.81 -17.14 18.97
N ALA A 299 -10.40 -17.98 19.82
CA ALA A 299 -9.72 -18.59 20.95
C ALA A 299 -8.78 -19.72 20.56
N THR A 300 -9.06 -20.43 19.47
CA THR A 300 -8.26 -21.58 19.03
C THR A 300 -7.32 -21.26 17.89
N GLY A 301 -7.59 -20.21 17.10
CA GLY A 301 -6.90 -19.93 15.86
C GLY A 301 -7.12 -21.01 14.79
N ALA A 302 -8.17 -21.81 14.92
CA ALA A 302 -8.53 -22.87 14.00
C ALA A 302 -9.85 -22.56 13.28
N PRO A 303 -10.05 -23.09 12.06
CA PRO A 303 -11.33 -22.93 11.36
C PRO A 303 -12.46 -23.61 12.14
N VAL A 304 -13.63 -23.00 12.13
CA VAL A 304 -14.83 -23.55 12.78
C VAL A 304 -15.93 -23.71 11.74
N LEU A 305 -16.40 -24.94 11.56
CA LEU A 305 -17.48 -25.29 10.65
C LEU A 305 -18.75 -25.64 11.43
N GLU A 306 -19.80 -24.84 11.22
CA GLU A 306 -21.17 -25.18 11.59
C GLU A 306 -21.91 -25.67 10.33
N ALA A 307 -22.01 -26.96 10.16
CA ALA A 307 -22.58 -27.55 8.95
C ALA A 307 -24.02 -27.08 8.70
N MET A 308 -24.77 -26.84 9.79
CA MET A 308 -26.09 -26.22 9.75
C MET A 308 -26.42 -25.60 11.11
N ILE A 309 -26.67 -24.30 11.13
CA ILE A 309 -27.19 -23.63 12.31
C ILE A 309 -28.67 -23.97 12.47
N SER A 310 -29.02 -24.70 13.53
CA SER A 310 -30.41 -24.99 13.85
C SER A 310 -31.15 -23.74 14.30
N GLU A 311 -32.47 -23.75 14.20
CA GLU A 311 -33.32 -22.65 14.68
C GLU A 311 -33.09 -22.34 16.16
N VAL A 312 -32.83 -23.35 16.98
CA VAL A 312 -32.53 -23.19 18.40
C VAL A 312 -31.19 -22.46 18.59
N GLN A 313 -30.15 -22.82 17.83
CA GLN A 313 -28.85 -22.14 17.86
C GLN A 313 -28.97 -20.71 17.37
N ALA A 314 -29.64 -20.48 16.23
CA ALA A 314 -29.89 -19.14 15.69
C ALA A 314 -30.61 -18.24 16.68
N SER A 315 -31.63 -18.78 17.38
CA SER A 315 -32.36 -18.06 18.43
C SER A 315 -31.49 -17.74 19.64
N LYS A 316 -30.59 -18.65 20.05
CA LYS A 316 -29.61 -18.38 21.13
C LYS A 316 -28.64 -17.27 20.74
N ILE A 317 -28.12 -17.28 19.51
CA ILE A 317 -27.22 -16.23 18.98
C ILE A 317 -27.95 -14.90 18.96
N ALA A 318 -29.16 -14.83 18.40
CA ALA A 318 -29.97 -13.63 18.33
C ALA A 318 -30.28 -13.03 19.71
N LYS A 319 -30.55 -13.90 20.70
CA LYS A 319 -30.78 -13.48 22.09
C LYS A 319 -29.50 -12.93 22.73
N ALA A 320 -28.35 -13.59 22.53
CA ALA A 320 -27.06 -13.14 23.03
C ALA A 320 -26.68 -11.76 22.46
N TRP A 321 -26.98 -11.52 21.21
CA TRP A 321 -26.72 -10.23 20.54
C TRP A 321 -27.84 -9.22 20.72
N ARG A 322 -28.97 -9.59 21.36
CA ARG A 322 -30.16 -8.76 21.51
C ARG A 322 -30.71 -8.28 20.16
N ARG A 323 -30.57 -9.09 19.09
CA ARG A 323 -30.97 -8.77 17.71
C ARG A 323 -31.91 -9.85 17.17
N ARG A 324 -33.22 -9.64 17.25
CA ARG A 324 -34.21 -10.59 16.78
C ARG A 324 -34.07 -11.00 15.30
N PRO A 325 -33.75 -10.09 14.34
CA PRO A 325 -33.61 -10.48 12.93
C PRO A 325 -32.55 -11.55 12.66
N VAL A 326 -31.49 -11.60 13.47
CA VAL A 326 -30.39 -12.56 13.35
C VAL A 326 -30.89 -14.01 13.40
N ALA A 327 -31.90 -14.32 14.21
CA ALA A 327 -32.45 -15.66 14.31
C ALA A 327 -32.97 -16.18 12.95
N LYS A 328 -33.66 -15.33 12.20
CA LYS A 328 -34.18 -15.68 10.86
C LYS A 328 -33.06 -15.79 9.82
N LEU A 329 -32.10 -14.89 9.87
CA LEU A 329 -31.02 -14.84 8.88
C LEU A 329 -30.04 -16.01 9.04
N LEU A 330 -29.81 -16.50 10.26
CA LEU A 330 -28.87 -17.58 10.54
C LEU A 330 -29.52 -18.97 10.63
N SER A 331 -30.84 -19.07 10.65
CA SER A 331 -31.53 -20.38 10.71
C SER A 331 -31.36 -21.13 9.40
N GLY A 332 -30.91 -22.39 9.46
CA GLY A 332 -30.71 -23.27 8.30
C GLY A 332 -29.45 -23.01 7.49
N VAL A 333 -28.64 -22.01 7.83
CA VAL A 333 -27.40 -21.71 7.09
C VAL A 333 -26.26 -22.66 7.49
N SER A 334 -25.37 -22.94 6.53
CA SER A 334 -24.04 -23.51 6.80
C SER A 334 -23.06 -22.35 6.98
N MET A 335 -22.27 -22.38 8.04
CA MET A 335 -21.35 -21.30 8.40
C MET A 335 -19.93 -21.82 8.57
N LEU A 336 -18.97 -21.11 8.00
CA LEU A 336 -17.54 -21.40 8.11
C LEU A 336 -16.81 -20.13 8.58
N MET A 337 -16.14 -20.22 9.73
CA MET A 337 -15.24 -19.19 10.22
C MET A 337 -13.80 -19.59 9.88
N LEU A 338 -13.05 -18.65 9.29
CA LEU A 338 -11.68 -18.83 8.84
C LEU A 338 -10.78 -17.83 9.56
N PRO A 339 -9.87 -18.28 10.45
CA PRO A 339 -9.00 -17.37 11.18
C PRO A 339 -8.00 -16.68 10.27
N LEU A 340 -7.72 -15.43 10.54
CA LEU A 340 -6.71 -14.61 9.89
C LEU A 340 -5.48 -14.54 10.79
N ILE A 341 -4.44 -15.27 10.45
CA ILE A 341 -3.21 -15.34 11.23
C ILE A 341 -2.03 -14.97 10.35
N ALA A 342 -1.31 -13.93 10.71
CA ALA A 342 -0.06 -13.55 10.07
C ALA A 342 1.07 -13.53 11.09
N ARG A 343 2.20 -14.16 10.74
CA ARG A 343 3.41 -14.21 11.60
C ARG A 343 3.14 -14.69 13.04
N GLY A 344 2.19 -15.62 13.19
CA GLY A 344 1.81 -16.16 14.49
C GLY A 344 0.86 -15.26 15.31
N THR A 345 0.43 -14.12 14.77
CA THR A 345 -0.50 -13.19 15.42
C THR A 345 -1.88 -13.34 14.82
N MET A 346 -2.91 -13.47 15.68
CA MET A 346 -4.31 -13.47 15.29
C MET A 346 -4.74 -12.05 14.94
N LEU A 347 -5.24 -11.84 13.72
CA LEU A 347 -5.69 -10.55 13.24
C LEU A 347 -7.23 -10.40 13.30
N GLY A 348 -7.94 -11.52 13.15
CA GLY A 348 -9.39 -11.57 13.04
C GLY A 348 -9.85 -12.83 12.35
N PHE A 349 -10.97 -12.78 11.68
CA PHE A 349 -11.49 -13.93 10.90
C PHE A 349 -12.45 -13.49 9.79
N PHE A 350 -12.62 -14.36 8.79
CA PHE A 350 -13.77 -14.33 7.88
C PHE A 350 -14.91 -15.18 8.45
N ALA A 351 -16.15 -14.69 8.36
CA ALA A 351 -17.34 -15.49 8.59
C ALA A 351 -18.08 -15.65 7.25
N CYS A 352 -18.05 -16.85 6.70
CA CYS A 352 -18.70 -17.19 5.43
C CYS A 352 -19.98 -17.97 5.71
N THR A 353 -21.08 -17.62 5.05
CA THR A 353 -22.36 -18.33 5.18
C THR A 353 -22.88 -18.80 3.83
N ARG A 354 -23.50 -19.99 3.80
CA ARG A 354 -24.26 -20.54 2.68
C ARG A 354 -25.69 -20.81 3.12
N GLN A 355 -26.65 -20.25 2.38
CA GLN A 355 -28.07 -20.37 2.64
C GLN A 355 -28.65 -21.66 2.05
N GLU A 356 -29.91 -21.94 2.37
CA GLU A 356 -30.67 -23.04 1.81
C GLU A 356 -30.71 -22.94 0.26
N GLY A 357 -30.49 -24.09 -0.39
CA GLY A 357 -30.34 -24.17 -1.85
C GLY A 357 -28.88 -24.19 -2.34
N PHE A 358 -27.92 -23.86 -1.50
CA PHE A 358 -26.51 -24.01 -1.77
C PHE A 358 -25.94 -25.28 -1.12
N ARG A 359 -24.88 -25.83 -1.72
CA ARG A 359 -24.14 -26.92 -1.10
C ARG A 359 -23.53 -26.44 0.24
N ARG A 360 -23.72 -27.19 1.30
CA ARG A 360 -23.10 -26.89 2.61
C ARG A 360 -21.59 -26.92 2.50
N PHE A 361 -20.92 -26.20 3.39
CA PHE A 361 -19.47 -26.28 3.50
C PHE A 361 -19.04 -27.68 3.91
N ASP A 362 -17.91 -28.13 3.37
CA ASP A 362 -17.27 -29.41 3.68
C ASP A 362 -15.77 -29.24 4.01
N ALA A 363 -15.08 -30.36 4.21
CA ALA A 363 -13.65 -30.36 4.54
C ALA A 363 -12.78 -29.71 3.45
N TYR A 364 -13.17 -29.84 2.19
CA TYR A 364 -12.44 -29.25 1.08
C TYR A 364 -12.63 -27.72 1.01
N ASP A 365 -13.83 -27.25 1.33
CA ASP A 365 -14.08 -25.81 1.46
C ASP A 365 -13.24 -25.19 2.60
N ILE A 366 -13.02 -25.94 3.69
CA ILE A 366 -12.12 -25.49 4.77
C ILE A 366 -10.70 -25.32 4.24
N GLU A 367 -10.17 -26.28 3.49
CA GLU A 367 -8.82 -26.22 2.94
C GLU A 367 -8.63 -25.00 2.01
N ILE A 368 -9.55 -24.81 1.07
CA ILE A 368 -9.53 -23.65 0.15
C ILE A 368 -9.66 -22.34 0.93
N GLY A 369 -10.61 -22.27 1.87
CA GLY A 369 -10.84 -21.09 2.67
C GLY A 369 -9.65 -20.73 3.55
N MET A 370 -8.97 -21.72 4.12
CA MET A 370 -7.76 -21.51 4.94
C MET A 370 -6.58 -20.99 4.09
N ASP A 371 -6.39 -21.53 2.87
CA ASP A 371 -5.37 -21.01 1.95
C ASP A 371 -5.64 -19.53 1.60
N PHE A 372 -6.90 -19.20 1.30
CA PHE A 372 -7.32 -17.82 1.07
C PHE A 372 -7.11 -16.93 2.31
N ALA A 373 -7.55 -17.37 3.48
CA ALA A 373 -7.44 -16.62 4.73
C ALA A 373 -5.98 -16.37 5.13
N ALA A 374 -5.09 -17.36 4.92
CA ALA A 374 -3.66 -17.21 5.20
C ALA A 374 -3.01 -16.12 4.33
N ARG A 375 -3.34 -16.07 3.04
CA ARG A 375 -2.84 -15.02 2.13
C ARG A 375 -3.45 -13.65 2.49
N ALA A 376 -4.76 -13.60 2.68
CA ALA A 376 -5.45 -12.38 3.10
C ALA A 376 -4.85 -11.79 4.39
N ALA A 377 -4.52 -12.64 5.36
CA ALA A 377 -3.89 -12.21 6.60
C ALA A 377 -2.54 -11.52 6.37
N VAL A 378 -1.73 -12.00 5.42
CA VAL A 378 -0.44 -11.35 5.07
C VAL A 378 -0.67 -9.97 4.47
N PHE A 379 -1.64 -9.82 3.55
CA PHE A 379 -1.96 -8.50 2.97
C PHE A 379 -2.46 -7.52 4.03
N ILE A 380 -3.35 -7.96 4.91
CA ILE A 380 -3.88 -7.15 6.02
C ILE A 380 -2.75 -6.74 6.99
N ASP A 381 -1.84 -7.66 7.36
CA ASP A 381 -0.70 -7.33 8.23
C ASP A 381 0.25 -6.34 7.58
N ASN A 382 0.52 -6.48 6.29
CA ASN A 382 1.35 -5.55 5.54
C ASN A 382 0.70 -4.15 5.46
N ALA A 383 -0.58 -4.07 5.12
CA ALA A 383 -1.32 -2.81 5.07
C ALA A 383 -1.34 -2.10 6.44
N ARG A 384 -1.60 -2.85 7.52
CA ARG A 384 -1.56 -2.32 8.89
C ARG A 384 -0.18 -1.77 9.26
N ARG A 385 0.87 -2.54 9.01
CA ARG A 385 2.25 -2.12 9.33
C ARG A 385 2.62 -0.86 8.60
N PHE A 386 2.30 -0.81 7.33
CA PHE A 386 2.52 0.39 6.53
C PHE A 386 1.75 1.60 7.09
N SER A 387 0.46 1.44 7.39
CA SER A 387 -0.36 2.52 7.97
C SER A 387 0.21 3.01 9.30
N ARG A 388 0.70 2.11 10.16
CA ARG A 388 1.32 2.47 11.46
C ARG A 388 2.66 3.17 11.29
N GLU A 389 3.52 2.68 10.39
CA GLU A 389 4.80 3.32 10.07
C GLU A 389 4.55 4.73 9.51
N HIS A 390 3.57 4.87 8.61
CA HIS A 390 3.18 6.14 8.04
C HIS A 390 2.61 7.11 9.10
N ALA A 391 1.68 6.66 9.95
CA ALA A 391 1.14 7.48 11.03
C ALA A 391 2.21 7.94 12.02
N THR A 392 3.17 7.07 12.34
CA THR A 392 4.31 7.41 13.20
C THR A 392 5.19 8.48 12.54
N ALA A 393 5.48 8.32 11.26
CA ALA A 393 6.28 9.26 10.49
C ALA A 393 5.60 10.64 10.38
N LEU A 394 4.29 10.67 10.08
CA LEU A 394 3.50 11.91 10.09
C LEU A 394 3.44 12.59 11.47
N THR A 395 3.37 11.80 12.54
CA THR A 395 3.37 12.34 13.91
C THR A 395 4.72 12.98 14.23
N LEU A 396 5.83 12.34 13.84
CA LEU A 396 7.17 12.91 13.96
C LEU A 396 7.29 14.23 13.19
N GLN A 397 6.90 14.25 11.93
CA GLN A 397 6.93 15.46 11.10
C GLN A 397 6.12 16.59 11.73
N ARG A 398 4.87 16.31 12.11
CA ARG A 398 4.01 17.32 12.78
C ARG A 398 4.61 17.84 14.06
N SER A 399 5.33 17.01 14.82
CA SER A 399 6.02 17.43 16.05
C SER A 399 7.23 18.31 15.77
N MET A 400 7.79 18.24 14.56
CA MET A 400 8.92 19.08 14.11
C MET A 400 8.48 20.41 13.51
N LEU A 401 7.22 20.54 13.07
CA LEU A 401 6.65 21.80 12.62
C LEU A 401 6.28 22.71 13.81
N PRO A 402 6.22 24.06 13.61
CA PRO A 402 5.87 24.98 14.70
C PRO A 402 4.45 24.73 15.20
N THR A 403 4.28 24.66 16.52
CA THR A 403 2.97 24.58 17.18
C THR A 403 2.22 25.91 17.15
N GLY A 404 2.91 27.00 16.84
CA GLY A 404 2.38 28.36 16.69
C GLY A 404 3.46 29.28 16.15
N LEU A 405 3.06 30.28 15.38
CA LEU A 405 3.96 31.30 14.86
C LEU A 405 4.07 32.44 15.87
N SER A 406 5.29 33.00 16.00
CA SER A 406 5.58 34.15 16.86
C SER A 406 5.92 35.34 16.00
N TYR A 407 5.17 36.47 16.15
CA TYR A 407 5.38 37.69 15.42
C TYR A 407 4.93 38.91 16.26
N PRO A 408 5.50 40.10 16.05
CA PRO A 408 5.08 41.29 16.74
C PRO A 408 3.65 41.70 16.34
N SER A 409 2.95 42.44 17.21
CA SER A 409 1.56 42.86 16.98
C SER A 409 1.37 43.80 15.76
N SER A 410 2.46 44.36 15.23
CA SER A 410 2.50 45.17 14.02
C SER A 410 2.52 44.38 12.72
N VAL A 411 2.66 43.05 12.79
CA VAL A 411 2.72 42.16 11.63
C VAL A 411 1.69 41.08 11.79
N GLU A 412 0.90 40.80 10.77
CA GLU A 412 0.01 39.64 10.71
C GLU A 412 0.67 38.56 9.87
N VAL A 413 0.76 37.31 10.39
CA VAL A 413 1.33 36.18 9.67
C VAL A 413 0.34 35.04 9.63
N LYS A 414 0.14 34.46 8.44
CA LYS A 414 -0.61 33.22 8.25
C LYS A 414 0.19 32.22 7.42
N HIS A 415 -0.08 30.96 7.63
CA HIS A 415 0.59 29.87 6.93
C HIS A 415 -0.38 28.77 6.53
N ARG A 416 0.04 27.97 5.58
CA ARG A 416 -0.55 26.67 5.26
C ARG A 416 0.56 25.69 4.97
N TYR A 417 0.33 24.49 5.44
CA TYR A 417 1.15 23.35 5.14
C TYR A 417 0.26 22.23 4.63
N LEU A 418 0.59 21.69 3.47
CA LEU A 418 -0.11 20.56 2.86
C LEU A 418 0.92 19.48 2.59
N PRO A 419 0.86 18.34 3.29
CA PRO A 419 1.76 17.23 3.00
C PRO A 419 1.47 16.68 1.61
N GLY A 420 2.52 16.24 0.92
CA GLY A 420 2.44 15.59 -0.38
C GLY A 420 1.57 14.33 -0.36
N SER A 421 1.61 13.54 -1.38
CA SER A 421 0.74 12.37 -1.61
C SER A 421 0.35 11.59 -0.34
N LYS A 422 -0.94 11.31 -0.18
CA LYS A 422 -1.58 10.59 0.95
C LYS A 422 -1.00 9.20 1.24
N LEU A 423 -0.12 8.67 0.40
CA LEU A 423 0.21 7.24 0.40
C LEU A 423 1.58 6.88 0.97
N ILE A 424 2.59 7.76 1.01
CA ILE A 424 3.93 7.20 1.25
C ILE A 424 4.88 8.04 2.11
N GLU A 425 4.81 9.42 2.22
CA GLU A 425 6.02 10.11 2.60
C GLU A 425 5.84 11.31 3.54
N VAL A 426 6.71 11.36 4.50
CA VAL A 426 6.94 12.49 5.40
C VAL A 426 7.80 13.48 4.64
N GLY A 427 7.37 14.73 4.52
CA GLY A 427 8.07 15.73 3.72
C GLY A 427 9.23 16.44 4.39
N GLY A 428 10.00 17.15 3.57
CA GLY A 428 11.15 17.96 3.94
C GLY A 428 10.86 19.42 4.20
N ASP A 429 9.67 19.90 3.86
CA ASP A 429 9.29 21.30 3.94
C ASP A 429 9.13 21.81 5.38
N TRP A 430 9.59 23.01 5.63
CA TRP A 430 9.30 23.72 6.88
C TRP A 430 9.04 25.19 6.68
N TYR A 431 8.45 25.80 7.68
CA TYR A 431 8.24 27.24 7.78
C TYR A 431 8.44 27.69 9.23
N GLU A 432 8.80 28.96 9.44
CA GLU A 432 8.95 29.54 10.76
C GLU A 432 8.64 31.04 10.72
N SER A 433 8.12 31.56 11.82
CA SER A 433 8.00 32.98 12.08
C SER A 433 8.43 33.26 13.51
N ILE A 434 9.43 34.12 13.68
CA ILE A 434 10.11 34.32 14.97
C ILE A 434 10.07 35.82 15.28
N ALA A 435 9.40 36.20 16.37
CA ALA A 435 9.45 37.57 16.87
C ALA A 435 10.85 37.89 17.40
N LEU A 436 11.44 38.96 16.90
CA LEU A 436 12.76 39.44 17.29
C LEU A 436 12.64 40.72 18.13
N PRO A 437 13.69 41.08 18.89
CA PRO A 437 13.73 42.37 19.60
C PRO A 437 13.54 43.56 18.67
N GLY A 438 12.99 44.65 19.19
CA GLY A 438 12.80 45.90 18.45
C GLY A 438 11.62 45.95 17.48
N GLY A 439 10.69 44.95 17.55
CA GLY A 439 9.53 44.88 16.66
C GLY A 439 9.84 44.23 15.31
N ARG A 440 10.98 43.57 15.21
CA ARG A 440 11.38 42.79 14.02
C ARG A 440 10.76 41.40 14.02
N VAL A 441 10.65 40.81 12.83
CA VAL A 441 10.22 39.44 12.64
C VAL A 441 11.12 38.73 11.63
N ALA A 442 11.53 37.52 11.97
CA ALA A 442 12.17 36.64 11.02
C ALA A 442 11.12 35.72 10.40
N LEU A 443 11.14 35.60 9.08
CA LEU A 443 10.26 34.71 8.29
C LEU A 443 11.13 33.73 7.51
N VAL A 444 10.82 32.45 7.61
CA VAL A 444 11.61 31.37 7.03
C VAL A 444 10.70 30.39 6.31
N VAL A 445 11.12 29.97 5.12
CA VAL A 445 10.59 28.78 4.44
C VAL A 445 11.78 28.02 3.87
N GLY A 446 11.74 26.71 3.94
CA GLY A 446 12.77 25.86 3.34
C GLY A 446 12.25 24.48 3.02
N ASP A 447 13.03 23.75 2.24
CA ASP A 447 12.77 22.37 1.82
C ASP A 447 14.04 21.56 1.84
N VAL A 448 13.98 20.36 2.45
CA VAL A 448 15.06 19.37 2.46
C VAL A 448 14.84 18.39 1.32
N ALA A 449 15.82 18.29 0.43
CA ALA A 449 15.75 17.41 -0.72
C ALA A 449 15.46 15.96 -0.33
N GLY A 450 14.46 15.36 -1.00
CA GLY A 450 14.00 14.02 -0.75
C GLY A 450 12.86 13.97 0.27
N HIS A 451 12.45 12.76 0.63
CA HIS A 451 11.26 12.51 1.42
C HIS A 451 11.52 11.40 2.46
N GLY A 452 10.61 11.29 3.41
CA GLY A 452 10.65 10.29 4.46
C GLY A 452 11.29 10.78 5.77
N VAL A 453 11.43 9.87 6.70
CA VAL A 453 11.87 10.18 8.08
C VAL A 453 13.22 10.90 8.12
N ARG A 454 14.14 10.60 7.19
CA ARG A 454 15.45 11.26 7.14
C ARG A 454 15.34 12.73 6.79
N ALA A 455 14.58 13.06 5.74
CA ALA A 455 14.32 14.45 5.35
C ALA A 455 13.68 15.22 6.51
N ALA A 456 12.68 14.67 7.17
CA ALA A 456 12.05 15.28 8.33
C ALA A 456 13.01 15.50 9.51
N VAL A 457 13.89 14.55 9.82
CA VAL A 457 14.89 14.72 10.89
C VAL A 457 15.85 15.86 10.55
N THR A 458 16.34 15.93 9.30
CA THR A 458 17.20 17.03 8.83
C THR A 458 16.46 18.36 8.87
N MET A 459 15.21 18.40 8.39
CA MET A 459 14.32 19.55 8.48
C MET A 459 14.18 20.07 9.91
N GLY A 460 13.89 19.18 10.87
CA GLY A 460 13.76 19.55 12.28
C GLY A 460 15.06 20.12 12.89
N ARG A 461 16.22 19.61 12.46
CA ARG A 461 17.54 20.15 12.87
C ARG A 461 17.78 21.54 12.27
N LEU A 462 17.55 21.72 10.98
CA LEU A 462 17.71 23.03 10.30
C LEU A 462 16.76 24.06 10.87
N ARG A 463 15.49 23.71 11.07
CA ARG A 463 14.50 24.59 11.68
C ARG A 463 14.93 25.03 13.09
N THR A 464 15.41 24.09 13.92
CA THR A 464 15.87 24.42 15.29
C THR A 464 17.11 25.31 15.25
N ALA A 465 18.03 25.05 14.32
CA ALA A 465 19.23 25.84 14.16
C ALA A 465 18.89 27.27 13.69
N ILE A 466 18.07 27.45 12.66
CA ILE A 466 17.69 28.78 12.17
C ILE A 466 16.93 29.58 13.24
N HIS A 467 16.06 28.93 14.00
CA HIS A 467 15.40 29.57 15.15
C HIS A 467 16.41 30.12 16.18
N THR A 468 17.43 29.33 16.49
CA THR A 468 18.49 29.73 17.41
C THR A 468 19.33 30.88 16.86
N LEU A 469 19.71 30.81 15.58
CA LEU A 469 20.49 31.86 14.90
C LEU A 469 19.70 33.18 14.82
N ALA A 470 18.39 33.10 14.54
CA ALA A 470 17.48 34.24 14.56
C ALA A 470 17.42 34.89 15.95
N MET A 471 17.32 34.11 17.02
CA MET A 471 17.34 34.60 18.41
C MET A 471 18.68 35.24 18.80
N LEU A 472 19.76 34.85 18.14
CA LEU A 472 21.09 35.51 18.28
C LEU A 472 21.19 36.81 17.42
N GLU A 473 20.15 37.14 16.68
CA GLU A 473 20.05 38.32 15.85
C GLU A 473 21.11 38.38 14.73
N LEU A 474 21.57 37.24 14.24
CA LEU A 474 22.47 37.16 13.10
C LEU A 474 21.77 37.65 11.81
N ALA A 475 22.53 38.26 10.91
CA ALA A 475 22.02 38.69 9.61
C ALA A 475 21.55 37.48 8.78
N PRO A 476 20.58 37.65 7.85
CA PRO A 476 20.07 36.56 7.02
C PRO A 476 21.15 35.78 6.28
N ALA A 477 22.09 36.47 5.63
CA ALA A 477 23.18 35.82 4.92
C ALA A 477 24.08 34.98 5.85
N GLU A 478 24.47 35.55 6.99
CA GLU A 478 25.29 34.88 7.99
C GLU A 478 24.60 33.66 8.57
N SER A 479 23.29 33.75 8.85
CA SER A 479 22.47 32.64 9.35
C SER A 479 22.40 31.50 8.34
N LEU A 480 22.23 31.76 7.05
CA LEU A 480 22.22 30.72 6.02
C LEU A 480 23.61 30.09 5.82
N GLN A 481 24.71 30.87 5.95
CA GLN A 481 26.07 30.32 5.94
C GLN A 481 26.31 29.37 7.11
N GLN A 482 25.86 29.72 8.31
CA GLN A 482 25.94 28.83 9.49
C GLN A 482 25.09 27.57 9.33
N LEU A 483 23.94 27.63 8.65
CA LEU A 483 23.16 26.44 8.32
C LEU A 483 23.87 25.55 7.30
N ASP A 484 24.56 26.14 6.31
CA ASP A 484 25.35 25.38 5.34
C ASP A 484 26.50 24.63 6.03
N GLU A 485 27.25 25.29 6.91
CA GLU A 485 28.28 24.64 7.73
C GLU A 485 27.69 23.51 8.59
N LEU A 486 26.50 23.70 9.17
CA LEU A 486 25.82 22.68 9.93
C LEU A 486 25.49 21.47 9.05
N MET A 487 24.98 21.67 7.83
CA MET A 487 24.69 20.59 6.88
C MET A 487 25.93 19.74 6.61
N HIS A 488 27.08 20.34 6.40
CA HIS A 488 28.35 19.62 6.21
C HIS A 488 28.78 18.81 7.42
N THR A 489 28.41 19.22 8.65
CA THR A 489 28.76 18.51 9.88
C THR A 489 27.79 17.37 10.22
N LEU A 490 26.58 17.35 9.66
CA LEU A 490 25.56 16.32 9.94
C LEU A 490 25.93 14.92 9.45
N GLY A 491 26.93 14.81 8.56
CA GLY A 491 27.77 13.62 8.37
C GLY A 491 27.06 12.33 7.97
N ASP A 492 25.92 12.39 7.30
CA ASP A 492 25.22 11.21 6.80
C ASP A 492 25.89 10.70 5.50
N ARG A 493 25.88 9.38 5.31
CA ARG A 493 26.53 8.69 4.18
C ARG A 493 25.97 9.04 2.79
N GLU A 494 24.90 9.83 2.73
CA GLU A 494 24.28 10.32 1.50
C GLU A 494 24.28 11.86 1.54
N PRO A 495 24.64 12.53 0.45
CA PRO A 495 24.61 13.97 0.40
C PRO A 495 23.15 14.45 0.52
N HIS A 496 22.85 15.14 1.61
CA HIS A 496 21.60 15.85 1.80
C HIS A 496 21.83 17.32 1.47
N PHE A 497 20.91 17.93 0.75
CA PHE A 497 20.89 19.36 0.54
C PHE A 497 19.50 19.90 0.86
N ALA A 498 19.43 21.18 1.15
CA ALA A 498 18.18 21.85 1.45
C ALA A 498 18.15 23.22 0.80
N THR A 499 16.96 23.69 0.44
CA THR A 499 16.74 25.06 0.02
C THR A 499 16.16 25.87 1.17
N CYS A 500 16.51 27.16 1.27
CA CYS A 500 16.00 28.02 2.32
C CYS A 500 15.90 29.47 1.86
N ALA A 501 14.77 30.12 2.15
CA ALA A 501 14.59 31.53 2.10
C ALA A 501 14.43 32.11 3.51
N TYR A 502 15.23 33.09 3.86
CA TYR A 502 15.23 33.73 5.17
C TYR A 502 15.13 35.23 5.02
N ALA A 503 14.12 35.83 5.66
CA ALA A 503 13.86 37.26 5.63
C ALA A 503 13.72 37.82 7.05
N VAL A 504 14.33 38.96 7.32
CA VAL A 504 14.14 39.71 8.56
C VAL A 504 13.51 41.05 8.22
N TYR A 505 12.30 41.28 8.69
CA TYR A 505 11.54 42.48 8.51
C TYR A 505 11.53 43.34 9.79
N ASP A 506 11.82 44.61 9.64
CA ASP A 506 11.74 45.62 10.70
C ASP A 506 10.48 46.47 10.51
N ALA A 507 9.49 46.27 11.37
CA ALA A 507 8.21 46.96 11.28
C ALA A 507 8.33 48.49 11.62
N VAL A 508 9.43 48.92 12.22
CA VAL A 508 9.65 50.35 12.55
C VAL A 508 10.23 51.10 11.36
N SER A 509 11.24 50.52 10.72
CA SER A 509 11.88 51.13 9.56
C SER A 509 11.18 50.77 8.24
N GLY A 510 10.40 49.69 8.19
CA GLY A 510 9.84 49.14 6.95
C GLY A 510 10.89 48.48 6.06
N GLU A 511 12.08 48.18 6.58
CA GLU A 511 13.14 47.50 5.85
C GLU A 511 13.04 45.97 6.02
N CYS A 512 13.30 45.25 4.95
CA CYS A 512 13.33 43.81 4.92
C CYS A 512 14.65 43.33 4.31
N GLU A 513 15.44 42.62 5.07
CA GLU A 513 16.67 42.01 4.57
C GLU A 513 16.37 40.54 4.23
N VAL A 514 16.71 40.11 3.02
CA VAL A 514 16.38 38.80 2.49
C VAL A 514 17.63 38.11 1.95
N ALA A 515 17.79 36.84 2.29
CA ALA A 515 18.78 35.93 1.73
C ALA A 515 18.11 34.63 1.28
N VAL A 516 18.63 34.02 0.22
CA VAL A 516 18.17 32.71 -0.27
C VAL A 516 19.34 31.76 -0.51
N ALA A 517 19.14 30.49 -0.20
CA ALA A 517 20.09 29.43 -0.50
C ALA A 517 19.36 28.37 -1.35
N GLY A 518 19.55 28.42 -2.67
CA GLY A 518 18.91 27.50 -3.62
C GLY A 518 17.39 27.58 -3.68
N HIS A 519 16.78 28.53 -2.98
CA HIS A 519 15.33 28.63 -2.84
C HIS A 519 14.73 29.61 -3.84
N LEU A 520 13.42 29.43 -4.11
CA LEU A 520 12.66 30.33 -4.98
C LEU A 520 12.57 31.72 -4.38
N PRO A 521 12.55 32.77 -5.23
CA PRO A 521 12.47 34.14 -4.76
C PRO A 521 11.12 34.43 -4.10
N PRO A 522 11.09 35.18 -2.98
CA PRO A 522 9.85 35.64 -2.37
C PRO A 522 9.00 36.48 -3.32
N LEU A 523 7.68 36.41 -3.16
CA LEU A 523 6.75 37.30 -3.88
C LEU A 523 6.37 38.49 -2.99
N LEU A 524 6.61 39.70 -3.47
CA LEU A 524 6.14 40.94 -2.87
C LEU A 524 4.89 41.41 -3.61
N VAL A 525 3.83 41.72 -2.86
CA VAL A 525 2.58 42.29 -3.39
C VAL A 525 2.40 43.69 -2.79
N HIS A 526 2.43 44.70 -3.63
CA HIS A 526 2.29 46.08 -3.23
C HIS A 526 0.85 46.46 -2.82
N PRO A 527 0.62 47.53 -2.08
CA PRO A 527 -0.71 47.94 -1.63
C PRO A 527 -1.72 48.17 -2.77
N ASP A 528 -1.24 48.51 -3.98
CA ASP A 528 -2.06 48.66 -5.18
C ASP A 528 -2.43 47.32 -5.85
N GLY A 529 -1.87 46.23 -5.37
CA GLY A 529 -2.07 44.88 -5.91
C GLY A 529 -1.12 44.50 -7.05
N SER A 530 -0.20 45.38 -7.43
CA SER A 530 0.92 44.98 -8.28
C SER A 530 1.84 44.04 -7.52
N ASN A 531 2.49 43.10 -8.21
CA ASN A 531 3.34 42.14 -7.57
C ASN A 531 4.61 41.86 -8.37
N GLU A 532 5.67 41.51 -7.64
CA GLU A 532 6.97 41.17 -8.22
C GLU A 532 7.64 40.05 -7.42
N LEU A 533 8.43 39.24 -8.10
CA LEU A 533 9.38 38.34 -7.46
C LEU A 533 10.63 39.13 -7.09
N LEU A 534 11.06 39.06 -5.84
CA LEU A 534 12.19 39.81 -5.36
C LEU A 534 13.49 39.33 -6.01
N ASP A 535 14.27 40.27 -6.53
CA ASP A 535 15.60 40.00 -7.09
C ASP A 535 16.63 39.86 -5.96
N VAL A 536 16.70 38.67 -5.34
CA VAL A 536 17.67 38.33 -4.29
C VAL A 536 18.87 37.63 -4.93
N PRO A 537 20.13 37.95 -4.53
CA PRO A 537 21.30 37.26 -5.04
C PRO A 537 21.17 35.74 -4.87
N PRO A 538 21.31 34.96 -5.95
CA PRO A 538 21.21 33.51 -5.84
C PRO A 538 22.44 32.91 -5.17
N ALA A 539 22.23 31.94 -4.27
CA ALA A 539 23.29 31.12 -3.70
C ALA A 539 22.95 29.63 -3.88
N PRO A 540 23.94 28.72 -3.83
CA PRO A 540 23.68 27.29 -3.89
C PRO A 540 22.78 26.80 -2.75
N PRO A 541 22.08 25.67 -2.91
CA PRO A 541 21.39 25.02 -1.81
C PRO A 541 22.34 24.68 -0.66
N LEU A 542 21.86 24.71 0.57
CA LEU A 542 22.58 24.31 1.78
C LEU A 542 23.07 22.87 1.65
N GLY A 543 24.32 22.60 2.04
CA GLY A 543 24.94 21.28 1.98
C GLY A 543 25.63 20.94 0.65
N ILE A 544 25.50 21.78 -0.39
CA ILE A 544 26.22 21.59 -1.66
C ILE A 544 27.62 22.25 -1.62
N GLY A 545 27.81 23.24 -0.76
CA GLY A 545 29.10 23.85 -0.38
C GLY A 545 29.65 24.92 -1.31
N ASP A 546 30.60 25.75 -0.76
CA ASP A 546 31.50 26.74 -1.41
C ASP A 546 30.83 27.99 -2.03
N GLY A 547 29.54 28.23 -1.82
CA GLY A 547 28.89 29.46 -2.26
C GLY A 547 28.79 30.50 -1.15
N GLU A 548 29.25 31.75 -1.41
CA GLU A 548 28.92 32.88 -0.53
C GLU A 548 27.43 33.15 -0.63
N VAL A 549 26.74 33.29 0.51
CA VAL A 549 25.36 33.72 0.59
C VAL A 549 25.38 35.23 0.79
N GLU A 550 24.70 35.96 -0.08
CA GLU A 550 24.52 37.41 0.02
C GLU A 550 23.06 37.71 0.39
N SER A 551 22.87 38.79 1.17
CA SER A 551 21.55 39.36 1.44
C SER A 551 21.30 40.60 0.63
N ARG A 552 20.01 40.92 0.40
CA ARG A 552 19.59 42.21 -0.18
C ARG A 552 18.51 42.83 0.69
N GLN A 553 18.59 44.16 0.80
CA GLN A 553 17.60 44.97 1.53
C GLN A 553 16.53 45.49 0.57
N PHE A 554 15.30 45.40 1.03
CA PHE A 554 14.11 45.87 0.33
C PHE A 554 13.31 46.82 1.24
N LYS A 555 12.71 47.82 0.66
CA LYS A 555 11.75 48.67 1.37
C LYS A 555 10.35 48.12 1.14
N ILE A 556 9.67 47.74 2.22
CA ILE A 556 8.32 47.20 2.17
C ILE A 556 7.35 48.31 2.61
N GLU A 557 6.39 48.63 1.76
CA GLU A 557 5.35 49.61 2.07
C GLU A 557 4.29 49.03 2.99
N ASP A 558 3.74 49.88 3.87
CA ASP A 558 2.65 49.45 4.78
C ASP A 558 1.46 48.89 3.97
N GLY A 559 0.96 47.74 4.40
CA GLY A 559 -0.14 47.05 3.74
C GLY A 559 0.27 46.17 2.56
N SER A 560 1.57 46.04 2.26
CA SER A 560 2.09 45.06 1.32
C SER A 560 1.93 43.64 1.87
N LEU A 561 1.94 42.63 0.97
CA LEU A 561 2.04 41.22 1.35
C LEU A 561 3.42 40.69 0.97
N PHE A 562 4.02 39.94 1.90
CA PHE A 562 5.26 39.23 1.69
C PHE A 562 4.96 37.74 1.71
N VAL A 563 5.24 37.01 0.61
CA VAL A 563 4.85 35.60 0.43
C VAL A 563 6.08 34.76 0.22
N LEU A 564 6.29 33.82 1.12
CA LEU A 564 7.28 32.75 1.02
C LEU A 564 6.56 31.42 0.71
N TYR A 565 7.16 30.58 -0.10
CA TYR A 565 6.54 29.34 -0.56
C TYR A 565 7.60 28.33 -1.01
N THR A 566 7.30 27.04 -0.88
CA THR A 566 8.13 25.94 -1.40
C THR A 566 7.78 25.62 -2.85
N ASP A 567 8.66 24.88 -3.51
CA ASP A 567 8.53 24.54 -4.93
C ASP A 567 7.30 23.68 -5.23
N GLY A 568 6.88 22.81 -4.29
CA GLY A 568 5.64 22.05 -4.42
C GLY A 568 4.38 22.91 -4.69
N LEU A 569 4.42 24.22 -4.39
CA LEU A 569 3.34 25.15 -4.74
C LEU A 569 3.32 25.48 -6.23
N VAL A 570 4.47 25.56 -6.89
CA VAL A 570 4.63 26.07 -8.25
C VAL A 570 5.12 25.03 -9.25
N GLU A 571 5.73 23.94 -8.77
CA GLU A 571 6.20 22.83 -9.60
C GLU A 571 5.11 21.78 -9.80
N ASN A 572 4.80 21.50 -11.06
CA ASN A 572 3.91 20.42 -11.44
C ASN A 572 4.58 19.55 -12.50
N LYS A 573 4.40 18.22 -12.40
CA LYS A 573 4.99 17.27 -13.33
C LYS A 573 4.63 17.58 -14.78
N GLY A 574 5.64 17.90 -15.59
CA GLY A 574 5.48 18.16 -17.02
C GLY A 574 5.08 19.61 -17.37
N GLN A 575 5.09 20.54 -16.41
CA GLN A 575 4.91 21.97 -16.63
C GLN A 575 6.20 22.71 -16.29
N ASP A 576 6.43 23.84 -16.94
CA ASP A 576 7.54 24.73 -16.60
C ASP A 576 7.23 25.45 -15.28
N ILE A 577 8.23 25.61 -14.43
CA ILE A 577 8.11 26.32 -13.15
C ILE A 577 7.64 27.77 -13.34
N SER A 578 7.97 28.38 -14.49
CA SER A 578 7.53 29.71 -14.88
C SER A 578 6.01 29.82 -14.99
N ASP A 579 5.34 28.73 -15.41
CA ASP A 579 3.88 28.69 -15.49
C ASP A 579 3.26 28.65 -14.08
N GLY A 580 3.91 27.92 -13.16
CA GLY A 580 3.52 27.88 -11.75
C GLY A 580 3.66 29.23 -11.07
N LEU A 581 4.79 29.89 -11.29
CA LEU A 581 5.03 31.26 -10.78
C LEU A 581 4.05 32.26 -11.36
N ALA A 582 3.70 32.15 -12.64
CA ALA A 582 2.70 33.02 -13.27
C ALA A 582 1.30 32.79 -12.65
N ARG A 583 0.93 31.55 -12.35
CA ARG A 583 -0.31 31.22 -11.63
C ARG A 583 -0.32 31.81 -10.23
N LEU A 584 0.76 31.63 -9.47
CA LEU A 584 0.91 32.18 -8.12
C LEU A 584 0.73 33.70 -8.15
N ARG A 585 1.43 34.39 -9.03
CA ARG A 585 1.31 35.86 -9.22
C ARG A 585 -0.11 36.27 -9.60
N GLY A 586 -0.82 35.48 -10.40
CA GLY A 586 -2.21 35.72 -10.79
C GLY A 586 -3.22 35.67 -9.64
N ILE A 587 -2.91 34.92 -8.55
CA ILE A 587 -3.75 34.88 -7.35
C ILE A 587 -3.68 36.18 -6.56
N PHE A 588 -2.51 36.83 -6.57
CA PHE A 588 -2.23 38.06 -5.85
C PHE A 588 -2.37 39.28 -6.79
N GLY A 589 -3.60 39.64 -7.12
CA GLY A 589 -3.92 40.78 -7.96
C GLY A 589 -4.49 41.95 -7.18
N PRO A 590 -5.08 42.96 -7.88
CA PRO A 590 -5.71 44.10 -7.27
C PRO A 590 -6.73 43.72 -6.20
N GLY A 591 -6.64 44.33 -5.01
CA GLY A 591 -7.49 44.01 -3.86
C GLY A 591 -7.00 42.88 -2.96
N SER A 592 -5.99 42.11 -3.35
CA SER A 592 -5.41 41.06 -2.50
C SER A 592 -4.86 41.60 -1.16
N PRO A 593 -4.18 42.77 -1.12
CA PRO A 593 -3.65 43.31 0.15
C PRO A 593 -4.71 43.59 1.21
N THR A 594 -5.96 43.78 0.83
CA THR A 594 -7.07 44.05 1.76
C THR A 594 -7.88 42.84 2.17
N ARG A 595 -7.62 41.67 1.57
CA ARG A 595 -8.30 40.44 1.91
C ARG A 595 -7.75 39.86 3.23
N PRO A 596 -8.58 39.09 3.98
CA PRO A 596 -8.06 38.28 5.10
C PRO A 596 -6.95 37.36 4.63
N LEU A 597 -5.84 37.27 5.37
CA LEU A 597 -4.71 36.40 5.01
C LEU A 597 -5.11 34.93 4.98
N GLU A 598 -6.08 34.55 5.78
CA GLU A 598 -6.65 33.19 5.79
C GLU A 598 -7.28 32.80 4.45
N ASP A 599 -8.03 33.74 3.84
CA ASP A 599 -8.66 33.55 2.54
C ASP A 599 -7.62 33.52 1.40
N LEU A 600 -6.55 34.30 1.55
CA LEU A 600 -5.43 34.27 0.60
C LEU A 600 -4.68 32.94 0.67
N CYS A 601 -4.34 32.47 1.85
CA CYS A 601 -3.73 31.16 2.02
C CYS A 601 -4.57 30.04 1.38
N LYS A 602 -5.89 30.07 1.60
CA LYS A 602 -6.81 29.12 0.99
C LYS A 602 -6.84 29.23 -0.53
N ALA A 603 -6.97 30.46 -1.06
CA ALA A 603 -6.99 30.69 -2.50
C ALA A 603 -5.69 30.26 -3.18
N THR A 604 -4.55 30.42 -2.49
CA THR A 604 -3.24 29.97 -2.97
C THR A 604 -3.20 28.45 -3.13
N LEU A 605 -3.69 27.71 -2.15
CA LEU A 605 -3.78 26.25 -2.25
C LEU A 605 -4.79 25.81 -3.30
N ASP A 606 -6.01 26.36 -3.28
CA ASP A 606 -7.10 25.97 -4.20
C ASP A 606 -6.73 26.28 -5.68
N GLY A 607 -5.93 27.30 -5.93
CA GLY A 607 -5.50 27.71 -7.28
C GLY A 607 -4.37 26.85 -7.86
N VAL A 608 -3.68 26.07 -7.03
CA VAL A 608 -2.51 25.29 -7.43
C VAL A 608 -2.73 23.79 -7.22
N TYR A 609 -3.61 23.40 -6.28
CA TYR A 609 -3.86 22.01 -5.94
C TYR A 609 -4.34 21.20 -7.14
N SER A 610 -3.66 20.06 -7.39
CA SER A 610 -4.12 19.04 -8.34
C SER A 610 -4.14 17.67 -7.65
N ASP A 611 -5.03 16.77 -8.07
CA ASP A 611 -5.12 15.40 -7.55
C ASP A 611 -3.81 14.58 -7.77
N HIS A 612 -2.84 15.15 -8.46
CA HIS A 612 -1.54 14.55 -8.77
C HIS A 612 -0.38 15.20 -8.01
N GLN A 613 -0.67 16.06 -7.03
CA GLN A 613 0.35 16.68 -6.17
C GLN A 613 1.12 15.60 -5.43
N ARG A 614 2.44 15.59 -5.59
CA ARG A 614 3.34 14.58 -4.98
C ARG A 614 4.26 15.17 -3.93
N ASP A 615 4.48 16.48 -3.97
CA ASP A 615 5.38 17.16 -3.07
C ASP A 615 4.65 17.93 -1.99
N ASP A 616 5.33 18.19 -0.88
CA ASP A 616 4.83 19.02 0.18
C ASP A 616 4.65 20.46 -0.28
N ILE A 617 3.76 21.18 0.34
CA ILE A 617 3.54 22.59 0.11
C ILE A 617 3.60 23.32 1.43
N ALA A 618 4.53 24.24 1.56
CA ALA A 618 4.53 25.24 2.61
C ALA A 618 4.32 26.63 2.02
N VAL A 619 3.43 27.40 2.62
CA VAL A 619 3.16 28.80 2.26
C VAL A 619 3.09 29.64 3.53
N LEU A 620 3.80 30.75 3.54
CA LEU A 620 3.80 31.74 4.60
C LEU A 620 3.49 33.13 4.01
N ILE A 621 2.47 33.77 4.51
CA ILE A 621 2.07 35.12 4.07
C ILE A 621 2.12 36.05 5.27
N ALA A 622 2.88 37.14 5.14
CA ALA A 622 2.97 38.22 6.12
C ALA A 622 2.42 39.55 5.56
N ARG A 623 1.80 40.35 6.42
CA ARG A 623 1.29 41.70 6.11
C ARG A 623 1.64 42.68 7.22
#